data_27d3c47a0b15293db8463c9c4676ef0f
#
_entry.id   27d3c47a0b15293db8463c9c4676ef0f
#
_cell.length_a   1.000
_cell.length_b   1.000
_cell.length_c   1.000
_cell.angle_alpha   90.00
_cell.angle_beta   90.00
_cell.angle_gamma   90.00
#
_symmetry.space_group_name_H-M   'P 1'
#
loop_
_entity.id
_entity.type
_entity.pdbx_description
1 polymer ?
#
loop_
_entity_poly.entity_id
_entity_poly.type
_entity_poly.pdbx_seq_one_letter_code
_entity_poly.pdbx_strand_id
1 'polypeptide(L)'
;MITALKKIYTFSGRWKGVLKKSVVFSLLHSIFDMFQIGALFLILNGLVEGIKGQDILFAFLLLFAGVIGKIVCSYISDFSQTRVGYFMCADKRIHIGDRMKYMPMGYFNSHSLGNLTSTVTTTISDVENNAPSVLITVIHGFIHVTVITIVMFFFDWRIGLLACLGIALFLLCNSVLQKKSQEVSPKRQAAQEDLVGATLEYIQGMGIVKSFNLGGGSNQKIKQAIEESRARNTKLETVFGPYGMVQLFVLRLASVAIMFCSILFYLQGSMTLVYCLLMCVASFLIFSELEAAGGKSFALRLIESSIDKVNAIDDTPVMDLSGKDITPKDTTIELQDVGFSYGDHRILNHVNLTIPAKTTTAIVGPSGSGKTTLCSLIARFWDVDEGCIKLGGTDIREYKLDSLLSNISMVFQNVFLFADSIENNIKFGKPDATHEEVVRAAKSACCHDFIMALPNGYDTVIGESGATLSGGEKQRISIARAILKDTPIIILDEATSSVDPENEAELQQAIEKLTEDKTVIIIAHRLKTVRNAQQIVVIANGGIVQRGTHQELMEQPGIYADFVNVREKAINWKLSGDKTQ
;
A
#
# COMPACT_ATOMS: atom_id res chain seq x y z
N MET A 1 -5.67 21.39 -13.81
CA MET A 1 -6.46 20.45 -14.61
C MET A 1 -5.59 19.60 -15.54
N ILE A 2 -4.88 20.18 -16.52
CA ILE A 2 -4.04 19.43 -17.49
C ILE A 2 -3.00 18.54 -16.77
N THR A 3 -2.37 19.05 -15.71
CA THR A 3 -1.39 18.30 -14.90
C THR A 3 -2.02 17.05 -14.29
N ALA A 4 -3.21 17.17 -13.70
CA ALA A 4 -3.91 16.05 -13.09
C ALA A 4 -4.33 15.00 -14.14
N LEU A 5 -4.84 15.44 -15.29
CA LEU A 5 -5.17 14.54 -16.41
C LEU A 5 -3.92 13.79 -16.90
N LYS A 6 -2.77 14.49 -17.01
CA LYS A 6 -1.50 13.88 -17.40
C LYS A 6 -1.03 12.85 -16.36
N LYS A 7 -1.18 13.14 -15.05
CA LYS A 7 -0.82 12.20 -13.98
C LYS A 7 -1.66 10.92 -14.04
N ILE A 8 -2.99 11.02 -14.20
CA ILE A 8 -3.87 9.85 -14.36
C ILE A 8 -3.47 9.05 -15.61
N TYR A 9 -3.20 9.73 -16.73
CA TYR A 9 -2.76 9.09 -17.96
C TYR A 9 -1.40 8.40 -17.78
N THR A 10 -0.46 8.99 -17.02
CA THR A 10 0.84 8.38 -16.73
C THR A 10 0.68 7.18 -15.81
N PHE A 11 -0.15 7.30 -14.77
CA PHE A 11 -0.47 6.23 -13.81
C PHE A 11 -1.09 5.00 -14.48
N SER A 12 -1.83 5.17 -15.58
CA SER A 12 -2.43 4.04 -16.33
C SER A 12 -1.40 3.07 -16.94
N GLY A 13 -0.12 3.40 -16.95
CA GLY A 13 0.97 2.48 -17.33
C GLY A 13 0.74 1.79 -18.70
N ARG A 14 0.70 0.47 -18.70
CA ARG A 14 0.45 -0.35 -19.92
C ARG A 14 -0.97 -0.21 -20.48
N TRP A 15 -1.92 0.32 -19.71
CA TRP A 15 -3.32 0.45 -20.10
C TRP A 15 -3.64 1.77 -20.84
N LYS A 16 -2.64 2.63 -21.11
CA LYS A 16 -2.78 3.88 -21.85
C LYS A 16 -3.51 3.75 -23.18
N GLY A 17 -3.30 2.62 -23.89
CA GLY A 17 -3.98 2.35 -25.18
C GLY A 17 -5.50 2.20 -25.02
N VAL A 18 -5.94 1.52 -23.97
CA VAL A 18 -7.37 1.32 -23.68
C VAL A 18 -8.01 2.65 -23.26
N LEU A 19 -7.28 3.48 -22.48
CA LEU A 19 -7.76 4.81 -22.10
C LEU A 19 -7.91 5.74 -23.31
N LYS A 20 -6.95 5.73 -24.26
CA LYS A 20 -7.07 6.45 -25.54
C LYS A 20 -8.30 6.00 -26.34
N LYS A 21 -8.57 4.68 -26.37
CA LYS A 21 -9.77 4.14 -27.02
C LYS A 21 -11.04 4.75 -26.42
N SER A 22 -11.15 4.82 -25.09
CA SER A 22 -12.29 5.46 -24.41
C SER A 22 -12.47 6.92 -24.83
N VAL A 23 -11.38 7.70 -24.92
CA VAL A 23 -11.43 9.11 -25.38
C VAL A 23 -11.92 9.22 -26.83
N VAL A 24 -11.47 8.34 -27.73
CA VAL A 24 -11.93 8.32 -29.13
C VAL A 24 -13.43 8.02 -29.22
N PHE A 25 -13.90 7.02 -28.46
CA PHE A 25 -15.34 6.71 -28.43
C PHE A 25 -16.16 7.81 -27.75
N SER A 26 -15.61 8.55 -26.82
CA SER A 26 -16.19 9.75 -26.24
C SER A 26 -16.37 10.89 -27.30
N LEU A 27 -15.38 11.07 -28.18
CA LEU A 27 -15.50 11.99 -29.32
C LEU A 27 -16.60 11.55 -30.28
N LEU A 28 -16.63 10.26 -30.67
CA LEU A 28 -17.68 9.71 -31.54
C LEU A 28 -19.07 9.85 -30.91
N HIS A 29 -19.17 9.61 -29.60
CA HIS A 29 -20.41 9.86 -28.85
C HIS A 29 -20.91 11.30 -29.02
N SER A 30 -20.01 12.29 -28.87
CA SER A 30 -20.37 13.72 -29.07
C SER A 30 -20.77 14.02 -30.49
N ILE A 31 -20.20 13.38 -31.52
CA ILE A 31 -20.60 13.54 -32.92
C ILE A 31 -21.99 12.95 -33.16
N PHE A 32 -22.27 11.74 -32.63
CA PHE A 32 -23.61 11.15 -32.76
C PHE A 32 -24.69 11.96 -32.02
N ASP A 33 -24.32 12.64 -30.94
CA ASP A 33 -25.24 13.55 -30.24
C ASP A 33 -25.67 14.74 -31.11
N MET A 34 -24.80 15.23 -32.00
CA MET A 34 -25.14 16.29 -32.97
C MET A 34 -26.15 15.85 -34.02
N PHE A 35 -26.33 14.55 -34.26
CA PHE A 35 -27.36 14.05 -35.18
C PHE A 35 -28.78 14.40 -34.70
N GLN A 36 -28.98 14.52 -33.38
CA GLN A 36 -30.24 14.98 -32.80
C GLN A 36 -30.52 16.44 -33.17
N ILE A 37 -29.50 17.30 -33.14
CA ILE A 37 -29.60 18.70 -33.54
C ILE A 37 -29.86 18.79 -35.06
N GLY A 38 -29.18 17.96 -35.86
CA GLY A 38 -29.41 17.86 -37.30
C GLY A 38 -30.82 17.40 -37.65
N ALA A 39 -31.36 16.39 -36.98
CA ALA A 39 -32.72 15.92 -37.15
C ALA A 39 -33.75 17.02 -36.77
N LEU A 40 -33.51 17.72 -35.65
CA LEU A 40 -34.35 18.84 -35.23
C LEU A 40 -34.35 19.96 -36.27
N PHE A 41 -33.19 20.29 -36.85
CA PHE A 41 -33.08 21.28 -37.92
C PHE A 41 -33.95 20.91 -39.14
N LEU A 42 -33.87 19.65 -39.60
CA LEU A 42 -34.66 19.17 -40.74
C LEU A 42 -36.16 19.28 -40.46
N ILE A 43 -36.62 18.91 -39.27
CA ILE A 43 -38.02 18.99 -38.89
C ILE A 43 -38.48 20.45 -38.81
N LEU A 44 -37.71 21.34 -38.17
CA LEU A 44 -38.05 22.75 -38.07
C LEU A 44 -38.10 23.45 -39.45
N ASN A 45 -37.14 23.14 -40.32
CA ASN A 45 -37.12 23.67 -41.67
C ASN A 45 -38.32 23.19 -42.50
N GLY A 46 -38.65 21.91 -42.41
CA GLY A 46 -39.85 21.35 -43.06
C GLY A 46 -41.16 21.96 -42.54
N LEU A 47 -41.26 22.27 -41.24
CA LEU A 47 -42.46 22.95 -40.68
C LEU A 47 -42.65 24.36 -41.21
N VAL A 48 -41.59 25.07 -41.59
CA VAL A 48 -41.63 26.44 -42.10
C VAL A 48 -41.83 26.46 -43.62
N GLU A 49 -41.13 25.58 -44.36
CA GLU A 49 -41.12 25.54 -45.83
C GLU A 49 -42.17 24.56 -46.47
N GLY A 50 -42.74 23.69 -45.62
CA GLY A 50 -43.67 22.62 -46.04
C GLY A 50 -43.00 21.24 -45.96
N ILE A 51 -43.57 20.36 -45.12
CA ILE A 51 -43.03 19.02 -44.82
C ILE A 51 -43.30 18.07 -46.00
N LYS A 52 -42.22 17.41 -46.49
CA LYS A 52 -42.31 16.26 -47.39
C LYS A 52 -42.13 14.98 -46.63
N GLY A 53 -42.84 13.90 -47.00
CA GLY A 53 -42.68 12.59 -46.30
C GLY A 53 -41.27 12.04 -46.29
N GLN A 54 -40.44 12.38 -47.28
CA GLN A 54 -39.02 12.02 -47.35
C GLN A 54 -38.20 12.70 -46.26
N ASP A 55 -38.49 13.96 -45.93
CA ASP A 55 -37.76 14.73 -44.90
C ASP A 55 -38.02 14.15 -43.51
N ILE A 56 -39.27 13.71 -43.25
CA ILE A 56 -39.62 13.03 -42.00
C ILE A 56 -38.85 11.70 -41.86
N LEU A 57 -38.83 10.90 -42.92
CA LEU A 57 -38.12 9.63 -42.92
C LEU A 57 -36.63 9.83 -42.71
N PHE A 58 -36.01 10.82 -43.37
CA PHE A 58 -34.59 11.12 -43.22
C PHE A 58 -34.25 11.65 -41.82
N ALA A 59 -35.04 12.53 -41.25
CA ALA A 59 -34.91 13.00 -39.89
C ALA A 59 -35.02 11.86 -38.87
N PHE A 60 -35.98 10.93 -39.07
CA PHE A 60 -36.14 9.74 -38.26
C PHE A 60 -34.90 8.82 -38.32
N LEU A 61 -34.41 8.52 -39.53
CA LEU A 61 -33.23 7.69 -39.74
C LEU A 61 -31.99 8.34 -39.11
N LEU A 62 -31.83 9.66 -39.24
CA LEU A 62 -30.71 10.40 -38.64
C LEU A 62 -30.75 10.32 -37.09
N LEU A 63 -31.96 10.53 -36.53
CA LEU A 63 -32.17 10.45 -35.08
C LEU A 63 -31.93 9.03 -34.57
N PHE A 64 -32.41 8.01 -35.27
CA PHE A 64 -32.24 6.61 -34.94
C PHE A 64 -30.77 6.21 -34.99
N ALA A 65 -30.03 6.59 -36.04
CA ALA A 65 -28.59 6.37 -36.15
C ALA A 65 -27.82 7.10 -35.04
N GLY A 66 -28.20 8.32 -34.69
CA GLY A 66 -27.65 9.11 -33.62
C GLY A 66 -27.79 8.40 -32.26
N VAL A 67 -29.00 7.94 -31.95
CA VAL A 67 -29.27 7.23 -30.66
C VAL A 67 -28.50 5.93 -30.56
N ILE A 68 -28.51 5.09 -31.60
CA ILE A 68 -27.76 3.83 -31.60
C ILE A 68 -26.26 4.09 -31.50
N GLY A 69 -25.74 5.02 -32.32
CA GLY A 69 -24.32 5.38 -32.28
C GLY A 69 -23.89 5.90 -30.92
N LYS A 70 -24.69 6.77 -30.30
CA LYS A 70 -24.47 7.29 -28.95
C LYS A 70 -24.41 6.16 -27.92
N ILE A 71 -25.37 5.24 -27.88
CA ILE A 71 -25.44 4.12 -26.95
C ILE A 71 -24.22 3.21 -27.09
N VAL A 72 -23.88 2.82 -28.33
CA VAL A 72 -22.72 1.94 -28.58
C VAL A 72 -21.42 2.61 -28.18
N CYS A 73 -21.24 3.89 -28.53
CA CYS A 73 -20.01 4.62 -28.16
C CYS A 73 -19.89 4.84 -26.66
N SER A 74 -20.99 5.17 -25.96
CA SER A 74 -21.02 5.27 -24.51
C SER A 74 -20.65 3.95 -23.84
N TYR A 75 -21.30 2.86 -24.27
CA TYR A 75 -21.00 1.53 -23.71
C TYR A 75 -19.51 1.16 -23.86
N ILE A 76 -18.92 1.34 -25.04
CA ILE A 76 -17.51 1.02 -25.28
C ILE A 76 -16.59 1.93 -24.46
N SER A 77 -16.92 3.22 -24.34
CA SER A 77 -16.17 4.18 -23.54
C SER A 77 -16.21 3.81 -22.07
N ASP A 78 -17.40 3.57 -21.51
CA ASP A 78 -17.61 3.26 -20.10
C ASP A 78 -17.00 1.92 -19.70
N PHE A 79 -17.15 0.90 -20.54
CA PHE A 79 -16.50 -0.40 -20.31
C PHE A 79 -14.97 -0.29 -20.34
N SER A 80 -14.43 0.49 -21.28
CA SER A 80 -12.99 0.69 -21.40
C SER A 80 -12.42 1.44 -20.20
N GLN A 81 -13.09 2.48 -19.71
CA GLN A 81 -12.65 3.25 -18.55
C GLN A 81 -12.69 2.42 -17.27
N THR A 82 -13.77 1.66 -17.04
CA THR A 82 -13.91 0.78 -15.86
C THR A 82 -12.81 -0.28 -15.85
N ARG A 83 -12.57 -0.91 -17.00
CA ARG A 83 -11.48 -1.88 -17.15
C ARG A 83 -10.12 -1.28 -16.80
N VAL A 84 -9.81 -0.07 -17.29
CA VAL A 84 -8.54 0.61 -16.96
C VAL A 84 -8.43 0.84 -15.47
N GLY A 85 -9.49 1.30 -14.79
CA GLY A 85 -9.50 1.55 -13.35
C GLY A 85 -9.04 0.33 -12.55
N TYR A 86 -9.72 -0.79 -12.73
CA TYR A 86 -9.41 -2.02 -12.01
C TYR A 86 -8.02 -2.57 -12.31
N PHE A 87 -7.64 -2.65 -13.59
CA PHE A 87 -6.37 -3.26 -13.96
C PHE A 87 -5.15 -2.42 -13.58
N MET A 88 -5.18 -1.08 -13.76
CA MET A 88 -4.05 -0.23 -13.38
C MET A 88 -3.81 -0.23 -11.87
N CYS A 89 -4.88 -0.29 -11.06
CA CYS A 89 -4.76 -0.32 -9.61
C CYS A 89 -4.35 -1.70 -9.10
N ALA A 90 -4.81 -2.79 -9.72
CA ALA A 90 -4.32 -4.14 -9.44
C ALA A 90 -2.81 -4.25 -9.71
N ASP A 91 -2.34 -3.78 -10.89
CA ASP A 91 -0.91 -3.75 -11.21
C ASP A 91 -0.11 -2.94 -10.19
N LYS A 92 -0.66 -1.81 -9.74
CA LYS A 92 0.02 -0.96 -8.75
C LYS A 92 0.09 -1.61 -7.37
N ARG A 93 -0.99 -2.31 -6.93
CA ARG A 93 -0.97 -3.07 -5.65
C ARG A 93 0.07 -4.18 -5.68
N ILE A 94 0.16 -4.93 -6.79
CA ILE A 94 1.18 -5.97 -6.97
C ILE A 94 2.58 -5.35 -6.91
N HIS A 95 2.81 -4.27 -7.65
CA HIS A 95 4.10 -3.58 -7.66
C HIS A 95 4.51 -3.08 -6.26
N ILE A 96 3.57 -2.52 -5.48
CA ILE A 96 3.84 -2.11 -4.10
C ILE A 96 4.17 -3.32 -3.22
N GLY A 97 3.42 -4.42 -3.36
CA GLY A 97 3.68 -5.67 -2.64
C GLY A 97 5.08 -6.21 -2.89
N ASP A 98 5.48 -6.29 -4.16
CA ASP A 98 6.82 -6.74 -4.56
C ASP A 98 7.92 -5.81 -4.00
N ARG A 99 7.67 -4.50 -4.03
CA ARG A 99 8.62 -3.50 -3.55
C ARG A 99 8.81 -3.53 -2.02
N MET A 100 7.73 -3.82 -1.26
CA MET A 100 7.79 -3.92 0.21
C MET A 100 8.85 -4.91 0.69
N LYS A 101 9.07 -6.00 -0.04
CA LYS A 101 10.10 -7.00 0.26
C LYS A 101 11.51 -6.39 0.38
N TYR A 102 11.78 -5.34 -0.39
CA TYR A 102 13.10 -4.71 -0.50
C TYR A 102 13.24 -3.42 0.33
N MET A 103 12.18 -3.01 1.05
CA MET A 103 12.23 -1.86 1.94
C MET A 103 12.93 -2.22 3.26
N PRO A 104 13.72 -1.31 3.86
CA PRO A 104 14.31 -1.56 5.17
C PRO A 104 13.21 -1.75 6.23
N MET A 105 13.44 -2.65 7.20
CA MET A 105 12.45 -2.94 8.26
C MET A 105 12.06 -1.71 9.07
N GLY A 106 12.92 -0.69 9.17
CA GLY A 106 12.59 0.59 9.82
C GLY A 106 11.42 1.33 9.18
N TYR A 107 11.09 1.04 7.93
CA TYR A 107 9.91 1.58 7.26
C TYR A 107 8.60 1.03 7.85
N PHE A 108 8.61 -0.20 8.39
CA PHE A 108 7.41 -0.87 8.92
C PHE A 108 7.16 -0.57 10.40
N ASN A 109 7.39 0.66 10.84
CA ASN A 109 6.99 1.09 12.18
C ASN A 109 5.48 1.34 12.26
N SER A 110 4.95 1.52 13.47
CA SER A 110 3.51 1.68 13.70
C SER A 110 2.87 2.85 12.93
N HIS A 111 3.62 3.95 12.75
CA HIS A 111 3.15 5.12 11.99
C HIS A 111 3.09 4.82 10.48
N SER A 112 4.14 4.22 9.93
CA SER A 112 4.21 3.85 8.51
C SER A 112 3.22 2.74 8.15
N LEU A 113 2.94 1.80 9.06
CA LEU A 113 1.99 0.71 8.83
C LEU A 113 0.58 1.24 8.58
N GLY A 114 0.10 2.19 9.41
CA GLY A 114 -1.20 2.83 9.23
C GLY A 114 -1.30 3.58 7.90
N ASN A 115 -0.25 4.34 7.55
CA ASN A 115 -0.16 5.05 6.28
C ASN A 115 -0.13 4.09 5.08
N LEU A 116 0.70 3.05 5.13
CA LEU A 116 0.81 2.04 4.07
C LEU A 116 -0.51 1.30 3.87
N THR A 117 -1.16 0.86 4.96
CA THR A 117 -2.47 0.20 4.91
C THR A 117 -3.51 1.12 4.27
N SER A 118 -3.62 2.38 4.73
CA SER A 118 -4.54 3.37 4.14
C SER A 118 -4.26 3.61 2.65
N THR A 119 -2.99 3.65 2.26
CA THR A 119 -2.61 3.90 0.86
C THR A 119 -2.98 2.72 -0.03
N VAL A 120 -2.64 1.48 0.35
CA VAL A 120 -2.88 0.28 -0.46
C VAL A 120 -4.37 -0.08 -0.54
N THR A 121 -5.13 0.15 0.53
CA THR A 121 -6.56 -0.15 0.58
C THR A 121 -7.40 1.04 0.11
N THR A 122 -7.49 2.09 0.91
CA THR A 122 -8.43 3.20 0.69
C THR A 122 -8.01 4.12 -0.45
N THR A 123 -6.75 4.59 -0.44
CA THR A 123 -6.29 5.59 -1.44
C THR A 123 -6.26 5.01 -2.85
N ILE A 124 -5.77 3.77 -3.01
CA ILE A 124 -5.78 3.10 -4.33
C ILE A 124 -7.22 2.79 -4.76
N SER A 125 -8.12 2.42 -3.85
CA SER A 125 -9.54 2.18 -4.19
C SER A 125 -10.25 3.47 -4.62
N ASP A 126 -9.92 4.62 -4.03
CA ASP A 126 -10.42 5.91 -4.48
C ASP A 126 -9.96 6.23 -5.92
N VAL A 127 -8.70 5.94 -6.24
CA VAL A 127 -8.17 6.08 -7.62
C VAL A 127 -8.85 5.09 -8.57
N GLU A 128 -9.00 3.84 -8.15
CA GLU A 128 -9.63 2.75 -8.93
C GLU A 128 -11.05 3.09 -9.38
N ASN A 129 -11.87 3.55 -8.44
CA ASN A 129 -13.29 3.79 -8.67
C ASN A 129 -13.55 5.13 -9.38
N ASN A 130 -12.71 6.14 -9.14
CA ASN A 130 -13.01 7.50 -9.58
C ASN A 130 -12.12 8.02 -10.71
N ALA A 131 -10.82 7.64 -10.76
CA ALA A 131 -9.89 8.29 -11.68
C ALA A 131 -10.25 8.14 -13.16
N PRO A 132 -10.62 6.96 -13.70
CA PRO A 132 -10.97 6.82 -15.11
C PRO A 132 -12.27 7.54 -15.44
N SER A 133 -13.29 7.43 -14.58
CA SER A 133 -14.58 8.10 -14.76
C SER A 133 -14.42 9.63 -14.76
N VAL A 134 -13.70 10.18 -13.80
CA VAL A 134 -13.46 11.63 -13.71
C VAL A 134 -12.69 12.14 -14.93
N LEU A 135 -11.64 11.41 -15.34
CA LEU A 135 -10.84 11.76 -16.51
C LEU A 135 -11.73 11.83 -17.77
N ILE A 136 -12.51 10.78 -18.01
CA ILE A 136 -13.35 10.70 -19.22
C ILE A 136 -14.48 11.72 -19.18
N THR A 137 -15.18 11.91 -18.04
CA THR A 137 -16.22 12.92 -17.90
C THR A 137 -15.69 14.32 -18.19
N VAL A 138 -14.51 14.66 -17.65
CA VAL A 138 -13.90 15.98 -17.89
C VAL A 138 -13.51 16.15 -19.36
N ILE A 139 -12.86 15.14 -19.97
CA ILE A 139 -12.48 15.19 -21.39
C ILE A 139 -13.71 15.25 -22.28
N HIS A 140 -14.72 14.41 -21.99
CA HIS A 140 -15.99 14.39 -22.74
C HIS A 140 -16.70 15.74 -22.70
N GLY A 141 -16.81 16.37 -21.51
CA GLY A 141 -17.44 17.69 -21.41
C GLY A 141 -16.77 18.76 -22.26
N PHE A 142 -15.43 18.77 -22.32
CA PHE A 142 -14.71 19.70 -23.22
C PHE A 142 -14.84 19.33 -24.68
N ILE A 143 -14.82 18.06 -25.05
CA ILE A 143 -15.03 17.61 -26.42
C ILE A 143 -16.45 18.00 -26.89
N HIS A 144 -17.47 17.67 -26.08
CA HIS A 144 -18.85 17.93 -26.40
C HIS A 144 -19.15 19.42 -26.62
N VAL A 145 -18.73 20.27 -25.66
CA VAL A 145 -18.94 21.72 -25.79
C VAL A 145 -18.20 22.31 -26.99
N THR A 146 -17.01 21.77 -27.31
CA THR A 146 -16.26 22.19 -28.50
C THR A 146 -17.00 21.81 -29.79
N VAL A 147 -17.47 20.57 -29.91
CA VAL A 147 -18.18 20.07 -31.08
C VAL A 147 -19.50 20.87 -31.31
N ILE A 148 -20.29 21.06 -30.24
CA ILE A 148 -21.56 21.83 -30.38
C ILE A 148 -21.31 23.31 -30.68
N THR A 149 -20.25 23.90 -30.12
CA THR A 149 -19.88 25.29 -30.42
C THR A 149 -19.47 25.45 -31.90
N ILE A 150 -18.70 24.50 -32.46
CA ILE A 150 -18.36 24.47 -33.88
C ILE A 150 -19.63 24.39 -34.72
N VAL A 151 -20.58 23.53 -34.36
CA VAL A 151 -21.87 23.44 -35.06
C VAL A 151 -22.62 24.76 -34.99
N MET A 152 -22.65 25.44 -33.84
CA MET A 152 -23.28 26.76 -33.70
C MET A 152 -22.64 27.82 -34.59
N PHE A 153 -21.32 27.81 -34.79
CA PHE A 153 -20.62 28.73 -35.69
C PHE A 153 -21.07 28.58 -37.16
N PHE A 154 -21.44 27.36 -37.60
CA PHE A 154 -21.96 27.14 -38.94
C PHE A 154 -23.35 27.76 -39.17
N PHE A 155 -24.16 27.88 -38.10
CA PHE A 155 -25.48 28.50 -38.20
C PHE A 155 -25.42 30.01 -37.99
N ASP A 156 -24.76 30.50 -36.96
CA ASP A 156 -24.56 31.93 -36.69
C ASP A 156 -23.28 32.17 -35.89
N TRP A 157 -22.30 32.86 -36.47
CA TRP A 157 -21.01 33.11 -35.86
C TRP A 157 -21.11 33.96 -34.58
N ARG A 158 -22.10 34.85 -34.45
CA ARG A 158 -22.32 35.71 -33.26
C ARG A 158 -22.73 34.88 -32.07
N ILE A 159 -23.56 33.90 -32.28
CA ILE A 159 -23.98 32.95 -31.21
C ILE A 159 -22.81 32.04 -30.84
N GLY A 160 -22.02 31.60 -31.82
CA GLY A 160 -20.78 30.85 -31.55
C GLY A 160 -19.79 31.61 -30.68
N LEU A 161 -19.61 32.92 -30.92
CA LEU A 161 -18.76 33.79 -30.06
C LEU A 161 -19.31 33.91 -28.62
N LEU A 162 -20.63 34.02 -28.47
CA LEU A 162 -21.27 34.08 -27.17
C LEU A 162 -21.06 32.78 -26.38
N ALA A 163 -21.13 31.64 -27.07
CA ALA A 163 -20.82 30.33 -26.49
C ALA A 163 -19.36 30.25 -26.03
N CYS A 164 -18.41 30.73 -26.84
CA CYS A 164 -16.99 30.83 -26.47
C CYS A 164 -16.79 31.72 -25.24
N LEU A 165 -17.51 32.81 -25.11
CA LEU A 165 -17.44 33.68 -23.93
C LEU A 165 -17.90 32.93 -22.66
N GLY A 166 -19.01 32.18 -22.77
CA GLY A 166 -19.51 31.32 -21.68
C GLY A 166 -18.48 30.29 -21.23
N ILE A 167 -17.82 29.62 -22.18
CA ILE A 167 -16.74 28.66 -21.91
C ILE A 167 -15.54 29.36 -21.23
N ALA A 168 -15.13 30.55 -21.69
CA ALA A 168 -14.03 31.30 -21.12
C ALA A 168 -14.32 31.70 -19.65
N LEU A 169 -15.52 32.17 -19.35
CA LEU A 169 -15.94 32.49 -17.99
C LEU A 169 -15.98 31.25 -17.09
N PHE A 170 -16.46 30.12 -17.60
CA PHE A 170 -16.40 28.84 -16.87
C PHE A 170 -14.96 28.45 -16.54
N LEU A 171 -14.03 28.53 -17.49
CA LEU A 171 -12.62 28.21 -17.27
C LEU A 171 -11.99 29.13 -16.22
N LEU A 172 -12.35 30.41 -16.20
CA LEU A 172 -11.92 31.37 -15.19
C LEU A 172 -12.37 30.93 -13.78
N CYS A 173 -13.68 30.66 -13.63
CA CYS A 173 -14.24 30.17 -12.38
C CYS A 173 -13.58 28.85 -11.93
N ASN A 174 -13.38 27.92 -12.86
CA ASN A 174 -12.74 26.65 -12.57
C ASN A 174 -11.27 26.82 -12.12
N SER A 175 -10.55 27.81 -12.66
CA SER A 175 -9.16 28.09 -12.24
C SER A 175 -9.08 28.56 -10.79
N VAL A 176 -10.04 29.39 -10.35
CA VAL A 176 -10.13 29.86 -8.95
C VAL A 176 -10.44 28.70 -8.02
N LEU A 177 -11.41 27.85 -8.39
CA LEU A 177 -11.76 26.66 -7.64
C LEU A 177 -10.57 25.72 -7.45
N GLN A 178 -9.78 25.52 -8.53
CA GLN A 178 -8.60 24.65 -8.47
C GLN A 178 -7.52 25.17 -7.51
N LYS A 179 -7.28 26.48 -7.43
CA LYS A 179 -6.35 27.07 -6.46
C LYS A 179 -6.79 26.81 -5.02
N LYS A 180 -8.08 26.98 -4.73
CA LYS A 180 -8.62 26.70 -3.38
C LYS A 180 -8.55 25.23 -3.01
N SER A 181 -8.75 24.33 -3.98
CA SER A 181 -8.61 22.89 -3.79
C SER A 181 -7.21 22.48 -3.31
N GLN A 182 -6.15 23.10 -3.85
CA GLN A 182 -4.77 22.82 -3.46
C GLN A 182 -4.48 23.09 -1.97
N GLU A 183 -5.20 24.00 -1.34
CA GLU A 183 -5.04 24.33 0.08
C GLU A 183 -5.80 23.35 0.99
N VAL A 184 -6.96 22.85 0.56
CA VAL A 184 -7.90 22.12 1.43
C VAL A 184 -7.71 20.61 1.30
N SER A 185 -7.47 20.08 0.09
CA SER A 185 -7.39 18.65 -0.17
C SER A 185 -6.28 17.92 0.62
N PRO A 186 -5.04 18.43 0.74
CA PRO A 186 -3.99 17.77 1.50
C PRO A 186 -4.32 17.66 3.00
N LYS A 187 -4.96 18.68 3.56
CA LYS A 187 -5.37 18.70 4.99
C LYS A 187 -6.47 17.67 5.28
N ARG A 188 -7.40 17.49 4.36
CA ARG A 188 -8.40 16.42 4.44
C ARG A 188 -7.74 15.04 4.39
N GLN A 189 -6.78 14.87 3.46
CA GLN A 189 -6.09 13.60 3.29
C GLN A 189 -5.30 13.22 4.55
N ALA A 190 -4.55 14.16 5.15
CA ALA A 190 -3.83 13.95 6.40
C ALA A 190 -4.78 13.56 7.55
N ALA A 191 -5.91 14.26 7.70
CA ALA A 191 -6.89 13.93 8.74
C ALA A 191 -7.52 12.53 8.54
N GLN A 192 -7.65 12.06 7.30
CA GLN A 192 -8.11 10.70 7.02
C GLN A 192 -7.06 9.65 7.40
N GLU A 193 -5.78 9.93 7.19
CA GLU A 193 -4.66 9.08 7.60
C GLU A 193 -4.57 8.96 9.11
N ASP A 194 -4.67 10.08 9.81
CA ASP A 194 -4.66 10.12 11.27
C ASP A 194 -5.83 9.32 11.85
N LEU A 195 -7.02 9.40 11.23
CA LEU A 195 -8.18 8.61 11.64
C LEU A 195 -7.94 7.10 11.48
N VAL A 196 -7.39 6.66 10.34
CA VAL A 196 -7.06 5.25 10.12
C VAL A 196 -6.01 4.79 11.14
N GLY A 197 -4.95 5.56 11.35
CA GLY A 197 -3.91 5.27 12.34
C GLY A 197 -4.46 5.14 13.76
N ALA A 198 -5.26 6.10 14.21
CA ALA A 198 -5.88 6.09 15.53
C ALA A 198 -6.86 4.90 15.71
N THR A 199 -7.57 4.52 14.65
CA THR A 199 -8.49 3.37 14.66
C THR A 199 -7.72 2.06 14.79
N LEU A 200 -6.65 1.87 14.03
CA LEU A 200 -5.80 0.68 14.12
C LEU A 200 -5.18 0.54 15.51
N GLU A 201 -4.63 1.62 16.06
CA GLU A 201 -4.07 1.64 17.43
C GLU A 201 -5.12 1.26 18.48
N TYR A 202 -6.35 1.79 18.35
CA TYR A 202 -7.44 1.46 19.27
C TYR A 202 -7.85 -0.02 19.19
N ILE A 203 -7.92 -0.58 17.97
CA ILE A 203 -8.24 -2.01 17.77
C ILE A 203 -7.13 -2.89 18.33
N GLN A 204 -5.86 -2.57 18.07
CA GLN A 204 -4.71 -3.32 18.61
C GLN A 204 -4.65 -3.26 20.13
N GLY A 205 -5.02 -2.13 20.73
CA GLY A 205 -5.12 -1.92 22.17
C GLY A 205 -6.40 -2.44 22.83
N MET A 206 -7.30 -3.14 22.11
CA MET A 206 -8.63 -3.52 22.60
C MET A 206 -8.60 -4.39 23.86
N GLY A 207 -7.57 -5.23 24.01
CA GLY A 207 -7.35 -6.02 25.23
C GLY A 207 -7.22 -5.13 26.47
N ILE A 208 -6.45 -4.03 26.35
CA ILE A 208 -6.27 -3.04 27.44
C ILE A 208 -7.57 -2.26 27.66
N VAL A 209 -8.21 -1.82 26.58
CA VAL A 209 -9.50 -1.10 26.66
C VAL A 209 -10.55 -1.91 27.43
N LYS A 210 -10.65 -3.20 27.16
CA LYS A 210 -11.60 -4.10 27.85
C LYS A 210 -11.17 -4.38 29.28
N SER A 211 -9.89 -4.67 29.54
CA SER A 211 -9.40 -5.01 30.89
C SER A 211 -9.54 -3.86 31.89
N PHE A 212 -9.41 -2.63 31.42
CA PHE A 212 -9.57 -1.43 32.24
C PHE A 212 -10.95 -0.76 32.09
N ASN A 213 -11.92 -1.41 31.43
CA ASN A 213 -13.26 -0.89 31.16
C ASN A 213 -13.26 0.54 30.61
N LEU A 214 -12.35 0.83 29.70
CA LEU A 214 -12.22 2.15 29.08
C LEU A 214 -13.35 2.31 28.04
N GLY A 215 -14.46 2.98 28.42
CA GLY A 215 -15.55 3.28 27.48
C GLY A 215 -15.10 4.20 26.34
N GLY A 216 -15.84 4.21 25.21
CA GLY A 216 -15.51 5.03 24.03
C GLY A 216 -15.33 6.54 24.27
N GLY A 217 -15.66 7.01 25.50
CA GLY A 217 -15.38 8.34 26.02
C GLY A 217 -13.94 8.58 26.48
N SER A 218 -13.21 7.52 26.83
CA SER A 218 -11.90 7.62 27.48
C SER A 218 -10.72 7.73 26.50
N ASN A 219 -10.90 7.31 25.24
CA ASN A 219 -9.84 7.45 24.24
C ASN A 219 -9.96 8.79 23.50
N GLN A 220 -9.30 9.81 24.05
CA GLN A 220 -9.29 11.15 23.46
C GLN A 220 -8.69 11.18 22.05
N LYS A 221 -7.69 10.32 21.74
CA LYS A 221 -7.00 10.30 20.46
C LYS A 221 -7.92 9.92 19.30
N ILE A 222 -8.69 8.84 19.44
CA ILE A 222 -9.65 8.45 18.40
C ILE A 222 -10.79 9.45 18.24
N LYS A 223 -11.29 10.03 19.36
CA LYS A 223 -12.29 11.10 19.29
C LYS A 223 -11.79 12.33 18.57
N GLN A 224 -10.59 12.79 18.87
CA GLN A 224 -9.97 13.94 18.19
C GLN A 224 -9.78 13.66 16.70
N ALA A 225 -9.32 12.44 16.32
CA ALA A 225 -9.17 12.07 14.92
C ALA A 225 -10.52 12.04 14.16
N ILE A 226 -11.60 11.54 14.79
CA ILE A 226 -12.95 11.56 14.21
C ILE A 226 -13.44 13.00 14.02
N GLU A 227 -13.30 13.86 15.04
CA GLU A 227 -13.74 15.25 14.98
C GLU A 227 -12.93 16.06 13.95
N GLU A 228 -11.60 15.86 13.88
CA GLU A 228 -10.77 16.51 12.87
C GLU A 228 -11.15 16.05 11.46
N SER A 229 -11.33 14.75 11.24
CA SER A 229 -11.78 14.22 9.94
C SER A 229 -13.14 14.81 9.56
N ARG A 230 -14.12 14.87 10.50
CA ARG A 230 -15.41 15.50 10.30
C ARG A 230 -15.26 16.98 9.92
N ALA A 231 -14.47 17.73 10.69
CA ALA A 231 -14.27 19.16 10.46
C ALA A 231 -13.63 19.44 9.09
N ARG A 232 -12.63 18.62 8.67
CA ARG A 232 -11.99 18.77 7.36
C ARG A 232 -12.91 18.42 6.21
N ASN A 233 -13.71 17.35 6.32
CA ASN A 233 -14.70 16.99 5.31
C ASN A 233 -15.78 18.07 5.21
N THR A 234 -16.34 18.55 6.32
CA THR A 234 -17.33 19.64 6.32
C THR A 234 -16.76 20.92 5.71
N LYS A 235 -15.52 21.30 6.08
CA LYS A 235 -14.85 22.48 5.52
C LYS A 235 -14.66 22.36 4.00
N LEU A 236 -14.38 21.15 3.52
CA LEU A 236 -14.27 20.87 2.11
C LEU A 236 -15.58 21.22 1.41
N GLU A 237 -16.71 20.65 1.83
CA GLU A 237 -18.02 20.90 1.24
C GLU A 237 -18.45 22.37 1.31
N THR A 238 -18.21 23.04 2.45
CA THR A 238 -18.54 24.46 2.61
C THR A 238 -17.71 25.40 1.74
N VAL A 239 -16.50 25.00 1.39
CA VAL A 239 -15.65 25.75 0.43
C VAL A 239 -16.07 25.48 -1.00
N PHE A 240 -16.35 24.22 -1.38
CA PHE A 240 -16.60 23.86 -2.78
C PHE A 240 -18.02 24.10 -3.24
N GLY A 241 -19.02 23.94 -2.38
CA GLY A 241 -20.43 24.15 -2.72
C GLY A 241 -20.70 25.51 -3.38
N PRO A 242 -20.29 26.63 -2.77
CA PRO A 242 -20.48 27.96 -3.35
C PRO A 242 -19.80 28.14 -4.73
N TYR A 243 -18.58 27.62 -4.92
CA TYR A 243 -17.90 27.72 -6.21
C TYR A 243 -18.59 26.90 -7.30
N GLY A 244 -19.12 25.71 -6.97
CA GLY A 244 -19.93 24.91 -7.87
C GLY A 244 -21.22 25.65 -8.29
N MET A 245 -21.88 26.31 -7.33
CA MET A 245 -23.07 27.14 -7.63
C MET A 245 -22.73 28.32 -8.56
N VAL A 246 -21.60 28.99 -8.35
CA VAL A 246 -21.17 30.08 -9.24
C VAL A 246 -20.87 29.56 -10.65
N GLN A 247 -20.21 28.42 -10.79
CA GLN A 247 -19.98 27.80 -12.10
C GLN A 247 -21.28 27.48 -12.83
N LEU A 248 -22.22 26.85 -12.12
CA LEU A 248 -23.54 26.54 -12.66
C LEU A 248 -24.28 27.81 -13.08
N PHE A 249 -24.29 28.84 -12.22
CA PHE A 249 -24.95 30.12 -12.53
C PHE A 249 -24.35 30.77 -13.79
N VAL A 250 -23.03 30.78 -13.94
CA VAL A 250 -22.35 31.33 -15.14
C VAL A 250 -22.78 30.61 -16.41
N LEU A 251 -22.83 29.26 -16.40
CA LEU A 251 -23.25 28.48 -17.55
C LEU A 251 -24.74 28.68 -17.88
N ARG A 252 -25.61 28.73 -16.89
CA ARG A 252 -27.04 28.98 -17.09
C ARG A 252 -27.29 30.41 -17.59
N LEU A 253 -26.54 31.40 -17.08
CA LEU A 253 -26.63 32.77 -17.58
C LEU A 253 -26.18 32.87 -19.07
N ALA A 254 -25.11 32.14 -19.43
CA ALA A 254 -24.67 32.07 -20.83
C ALA A 254 -25.75 31.41 -21.72
N SER A 255 -26.41 30.34 -21.27
CA SER A 255 -27.53 29.73 -22.00
C SER A 255 -28.68 30.73 -22.21
N VAL A 256 -29.07 31.46 -21.15
CA VAL A 256 -30.13 32.50 -21.26
C VAL A 256 -29.71 33.62 -22.22
N ALA A 257 -28.46 34.05 -22.18
CA ALA A 257 -27.91 35.07 -23.07
C ALA A 257 -27.96 34.60 -24.56
N ILE A 258 -27.59 33.34 -24.82
CA ILE A 258 -27.69 32.74 -26.18
C ILE A 258 -29.14 32.78 -26.66
N MET A 259 -30.12 32.35 -25.84
CA MET A 259 -31.54 32.35 -26.18
C MET A 259 -32.02 33.78 -26.42
N PHE A 260 -31.73 34.70 -25.53
CA PHE A 260 -32.15 36.10 -25.67
C PHE A 260 -31.57 36.78 -26.90
N CYS A 261 -30.27 36.62 -27.19
CA CYS A 261 -29.66 37.17 -28.37
C CYS A 261 -30.21 36.54 -29.66
N SER A 262 -30.53 35.25 -29.68
CA SER A 262 -31.14 34.58 -30.84
C SER A 262 -32.53 35.17 -31.16
N ILE A 263 -33.34 35.43 -30.14
CA ILE A 263 -34.64 36.08 -30.30
C ILE A 263 -34.49 37.52 -30.80
N LEU A 264 -33.57 38.29 -30.25
CA LEU A 264 -33.29 39.67 -30.71
C LEU A 264 -32.84 39.71 -32.17
N PHE A 265 -31.93 38.79 -32.58
CA PHE A 265 -31.48 38.73 -33.99
C PHE A 265 -32.58 38.32 -34.93
N TYR A 266 -33.51 37.46 -34.50
CA TYR A 266 -34.72 37.16 -35.26
C TYR A 266 -35.65 38.38 -35.42
N LEU A 267 -35.93 39.10 -34.32
CA LEU A 267 -36.76 40.32 -34.36
C LEU A 267 -36.16 41.44 -35.23
N GLN A 268 -34.84 41.51 -35.30
CA GLN A 268 -34.10 42.43 -36.15
C GLN A 268 -34.06 41.98 -37.62
N GLY A 269 -34.63 40.83 -37.98
CA GLY A 269 -34.60 40.26 -39.32
C GLY A 269 -33.23 39.75 -39.79
N SER A 270 -32.24 39.65 -38.84
CA SER A 270 -30.88 39.20 -39.16
C SER A 270 -30.66 37.69 -38.97
N MET A 271 -31.68 36.95 -38.50
CA MET A 271 -31.71 35.50 -38.31
C MET A 271 -33.04 34.92 -38.74
N THR A 272 -33.06 33.75 -39.37
CA THR A 272 -34.31 33.05 -39.73
C THR A 272 -34.99 32.45 -38.51
N LEU A 273 -36.30 32.22 -38.58
CA LEU A 273 -37.07 31.61 -37.50
C LEU A 273 -36.52 30.21 -37.13
N VAL A 274 -36.16 29.41 -38.15
CA VAL A 274 -35.62 28.06 -37.97
C VAL A 274 -34.34 28.10 -37.18
N TYR A 275 -33.40 29.00 -37.50
CA TYR A 275 -32.13 29.16 -36.77
C TYR A 275 -32.36 29.67 -35.35
N CYS A 276 -33.29 30.63 -35.17
CA CYS A 276 -33.64 31.11 -33.83
C CYS A 276 -34.15 29.97 -32.93
N LEU A 277 -35.11 29.18 -33.39
CA LEU A 277 -35.67 28.06 -32.66
C LEU A 277 -34.59 26.99 -32.35
N LEU A 278 -33.77 26.67 -33.36
CA LEU A 278 -32.65 25.73 -33.18
C LEU A 278 -31.67 26.19 -32.11
N MET A 279 -31.27 27.48 -32.12
CA MET A 279 -30.38 28.07 -31.13
C MET A 279 -30.98 28.11 -29.71
N CYS A 280 -32.30 28.38 -29.61
CA CYS A 280 -33.01 28.28 -28.33
C CYS A 280 -32.96 26.88 -27.76
N VAL A 281 -33.16 25.83 -28.54
CA VAL A 281 -33.04 24.44 -28.08
C VAL A 281 -31.59 24.09 -27.77
N ALA A 282 -30.67 24.44 -28.66
CA ALA A 282 -29.24 24.17 -28.47
C ALA A 282 -28.65 24.84 -27.19
N SER A 283 -29.22 26.01 -26.78
CA SER A 283 -28.79 26.72 -25.56
C SER A 283 -28.98 25.91 -24.29
N PHE A 284 -29.93 24.97 -24.25
CA PHE A 284 -30.11 24.07 -23.11
C PHE A 284 -29.13 22.90 -23.11
N LEU A 285 -28.64 22.50 -24.29
CA LEU A 285 -27.80 21.32 -24.47
C LEU A 285 -26.30 21.63 -24.41
N ILE A 286 -25.89 22.83 -24.87
CA ILE A 286 -24.48 23.19 -25.10
C ILE A 286 -23.59 23.03 -23.86
N PHE A 287 -24.09 23.39 -22.69
CA PHE A 287 -23.27 23.39 -21.45
C PHE A 287 -23.54 22.20 -20.54
N SER A 288 -24.45 21.29 -20.86
CA SER A 288 -24.83 20.16 -19.99
C SER A 288 -23.65 19.28 -19.62
N GLU A 289 -22.86 18.86 -20.59
CA GLU A 289 -21.68 18.01 -20.36
C GLU A 289 -20.50 18.79 -19.74
N LEU A 290 -20.40 20.10 -20.05
CA LEU A 290 -19.41 20.96 -19.40
C LEU A 290 -19.76 21.22 -17.93
N GLU A 291 -21.03 21.30 -17.58
CA GLU A 291 -21.53 21.35 -16.21
C GLU A 291 -21.14 20.08 -15.44
N ALA A 292 -21.37 18.89 -16.03
CA ALA A 292 -20.94 17.62 -15.46
C ALA A 292 -19.43 17.55 -15.26
N ALA A 293 -18.64 18.02 -16.24
CA ALA A 293 -17.18 18.13 -16.14
C ALA A 293 -16.74 19.09 -15.02
N GLY A 294 -17.46 20.21 -14.84
CA GLY A 294 -17.22 21.16 -13.75
C GLY A 294 -17.42 20.52 -12.37
N GLY A 295 -18.52 19.78 -12.18
CA GLY A 295 -18.80 19.04 -10.96
C GLY A 295 -17.73 17.99 -10.61
N LYS A 296 -17.11 17.38 -11.63
CA LYS A 296 -16.02 16.40 -11.46
C LYS A 296 -14.63 17.03 -11.35
N SER A 297 -14.45 18.30 -11.67
CA SER A 297 -13.15 18.99 -11.62
C SER A 297 -12.54 19.00 -10.23
N PHE A 298 -13.35 18.99 -9.19
CA PHE A 298 -12.92 18.85 -7.81
C PHE A 298 -12.36 17.44 -7.54
N ALA A 299 -13.10 16.40 -7.91
CA ALA A 299 -12.66 15.00 -7.74
C ALA A 299 -11.33 14.74 -8.46
N LEU A 300 -11.08 15.42 -9.57
CA LEU A 300 -9.80 15.35 -10.30
C LEU A 300 -8.59 15.74 -9.43
N ARG A 301 -8.75 16.71 -8.53
CA ARG A 301 -7.69 17.13 -7.60
C ARG A 301 -7.48 16.16 -6.46
N LEU A 302 -8.55 15.60 -5.92
CA LEU A 302 -8.44 14.54 -4.92
C LEU A 302 -7.68 13.35 -5.48
N ILE A 303 -8.02 12.94 -6.71
CA ILE A 303 -7.34 11.84 -7.41
C ILE A 303 -5.87 12.19 -7.67
N GLU A 304 -5.55 13.42 -8.06
CA GLU A 304 -4.17 13.87 -8.24
C GLU A 304 -3.37 13.70 -6.94
N SER A 305 -3.90 14.15 -5.81
CA SER A 305 -3.28 13.98 -4.49
C SER A 305 -3.14 12.50 -4.10
N SER A 306 -4.17 11.68 -4.39
CA SER A 306 -4.12 10.23 -4.13
C SER A 306 -3.06 9.53 -4.97
N ILE A 307 -2.91 9.89 -6.25
CA ILE A 307 -1.85 9.35 -7.12
C ILE A 307 -0.47 9.77 -6.62
N ASP A 308 -0.28 11.03 -6.21
CA ASP A 308 1.00 11.49 -5.66
C ASP A 308 1.38 10.71 -4.41
N LYS A 309 0.44 10.45 -3.52
CA LYS A 309 0.64 9.63 -2.32
C LYS A 309 1.00 8.18 -2.66
N VAL A 310 0.31 7.56 -3.61
CA VAL A 310 0.63 6.19 -4.06
C VAL A 310 2.02 6.14 -4.70
N ASN A 311 2.40 7.15 -5.48
CA ASN A 311 3.72 7.21 -6.11
C ASN A 311 4.84 7.50 -5.10
N ALA A 312 4.58 8.21 -3.99
CA ALA A 312 5.55 8.44 -2.94
C ALA A 312 6.10 7.12 -2.32
N ILE A 313 5.34 6.02 -2.41
CA ILE A 313 5.86 4.70 -2.03
C ILE A 313 6.99 4.26 -2.97
N ASP A 314 6.94 4.64 -4.24
CA ASP A 314 8.01 4.33 -5.21
C ASP A 314 9.31 5.11 -4.92
N ASP A 315 9.21 6.26 -4.26
CA ASP A 315 10.36 7.09 -3.88
C ASP A 315 11.02 6.60 -2.58
N THR A 316 10.39 5.66 -1.86
CA THR A 316 10.97 5.07 -0.65
C THR A 316 12.24 4.30 -1.02
N PRO A 317 13.37 4.52 -0.33
CA PRO A 317 14.59 3.77 -0.59
C PRO A 317 14.38 2.26 -0.45
N VAL A 318 14.93 1.50 -1.37
CA VAL A 318 15.00 0.03 -1.29
C VAL A 318 16.44 -0.40 -1.10
N MET A 319 16.64 -1.51 -0.39
CA MET A 319 17.97 -1.97 0.06
C MET A 319 18.81 -2.60 -1.04
N ASP A 320 18.24 -2.90 -2.22
CA ASP A 320 18.93 -3.75 -3.21
C ASP A 320 18.66 -3.36 -4.68
N LEU A 321 19.12 -2.18 -5.08
CA LEU A 321 19.02 -1.77 -6.49
C LEU A 321 20.25 -2.15 -7.35
N SER A 322 21.38 -2.54 -6.74
CA SER A 322 22.66 -2.76 -7.47
C SER A 322 23.44 -4.00 -7.01
N GLY A 323 22.86 -4.85 -6.16
CA GLY A 323 23.49 -6.06 -5.66
C GLY A 323 23.74 -7.11 -6.77
N LYS A 324 24.80 -7.90 -6.58
CA LYS A 324 25.17 -8.99 -7.50
C LYS A 324 24.69 -10.32 -6.96
N ASP A 325 24.44 -11.26 -7.83
CA ASP A 325 24.17 -12.65 -7.46
C ASP A 325 25.49 -13.33 -7.10
N ILE A 326 25.79 -13.36 -5.80
CA ILE A 326 27.07 -13.85 -5.26
C ILE A 326 26.80 -15.08 -4.39
N THR A 327 27.52 -16.16 -4.66
CA THR A 327 27.60 -17.29 -3.73
C THR A 327 28.79 -17.07 -2.78
N PRO A 328 28.58 -17.06 -1.46
CA PRO A 328 29.68 -16.86 -0.52
C PRO A 328 30.70 -17.99 -0.59
N LYS A 329 31.98 -17.66 -0.44
CA LYS A 329 33.08 -18.65 -0.46
C LYS A 329 33.00 -19.62 0.73
N ASP A 330 32.63 -19.08 1.87
CA ASP A 330 32.35 -19.80 3.13
C ASP A 330 31.28 -19.05 3.94
N THR A 331 30.93 -19.56 5.11
CA THR A 331 29.91 -18.98 5.98
C THR A 331 30.48 -18.17 7.14
N THR A 332 31.74 -17.74 7.06
CA THR A 332 32.36 -16.85 8.03
C THR A 332 31.72 -15.47 7.92
N ILE A 333 31.32 -14.90 9.08
CA ILE A 333 30.73 -13.56 9.15
C ILE A 333 31.71 -12.66 9.91
N GLU A 334 32.05 -11.53 9.30
CA GLU A 334 32.94 -10.54 9.89
C GLU A 334 32.24 -9.18 10.01
N LEU A 335 32.23 -8.64 11.21
CA LEU A 335 31.81 -7.27 11.49
C LEU A 335 33.05 -6.42 11.71
N GLN A 336 33.19 -5.35 10.96
CA GLN A 336 34.34 -4.45 10.99
C GLN A 336 33.87 -3.04 11.31
N ASP A 337 34.16 -2.58 12.53
CA ASP A 337 33.85 -1.24 13.04
C ASP A 337 32.37 -0.84 12.88
N VAL A 338 31.46 -1.78 13.17
CA VAL A 338 30.03 -1.61 12.93
C VAL A 338 29.39 -0.67 13.93
N GLY A 339 28.77 0.38 13.40
CA GLY A 339 27.93 1.31 14.14
C GLY A 339 26.53 1.40 13.57
N PHE A 340 25.51 1.55 14.45
CA PHE A 340 24.13 1.62 14.04
C PHE A 340 23.23 2.38 15.02
N SER A 341 22.26 3.13 14.49
CA SER A 341 21.27 3.91 15.24
C SER A 341 19.85 3.68 14.71
N TYR A 342 18.86 3.66 15.61
CA TYR A 342 17.45 3.83 15.21
C TYR A 342 17.08 5.32 15.30
N GLY A 343 17.07 6.02 14.18
CA GLY A 343 16.95 7.47 14.18
C GLY A 343 18.09 8.13 14.94
N ASP A 344 17.78 8.95 15.95
CA ASP A 344 18.79 9.63 16.77
C ASP A 344 19.36 8.76 17.92
N HIS A 345 18.86 7.53 18.08
CA HIS A 345 19.24 6.68 19.21
C HIS A 345 20.31 5.66 18.80
N ARG A 346 21.55 5.88 19.23
CA ARG A 346 22.69 4.98 18.99
C ARG A 346 22.51 3.66 19.75
N ILE A 347 22.60 2.52 19.03
CA ILE A 347 22.43 1.17 19.58
C ILE A 347 23.75 0.40 19.58
N LEU A 348 24.51 0.46 18.49
CA LEU A 348 25.79 -0.23 18.38
C LEU A 348 26.92 0.77 18.10
N ASN A 349 28.06 0.56 18.77
CA ASN A 349 29.24 1.40 18.71
C ASN A 349 30.47 0.56 18.41
N HIS A 350 31.14 0.78 17.28
CA HIS A 350 32.44 0.20 16.92
C HIS A 350 32.53 -1.32 17.18
N VAL A 351 31.48 -2.07 16.77
CA VAL A 351 31.43 -3.53 16.98
C VAL A 351 32.36 -4.23 16.00
N ASN A 352 33.35 -4.96 16.56
CA ASN A 352 34.25 -5.81 15.80
C ASN A 352 34.09 -7.27 16.25
N LEU A 353 33.68 -8.16 15.32
CA LEU A 353 33.37 -9.55 15.61
C LEU A 353 33.66 -10.44 14.40
N THR A 354 34.27 -11.58 14.62
CA THR A 354 34.34 -12.66 13.64
C THR A 354 33.60 -13.88 14.19
N ILE A 355 32.65 -14.38 13.38
CA ILE A 355 31.89 -15.61 13.64
C ILE A 355 32.43 -16.66 12.67
N PRO A 356 33.15 -17.66 13.10
CA PRO A 356 33.75 -18.67 12.23
C PRO A 356 32.67 -19.55 11.58
N ALA A 357 32.97 -20.03 10.38
CA ALA A 357 32.09 -20.98 9.69
C ALA A 357 31.90 -22.27 10.50
N LYS A 358 30.68 -22.82 10.46
CA LYS A 358 30.29 -24.08 11.11
C LYS A 358 30.54 -24.10 12.63
N THR A 359 30.41 -22.96 13.28
CA THR A 359 30.48 -22.83 14.75
C THR A 359 29.23 -22.22 15.30
N THR A 360 28.94 -22.46 16.57
CA THR A 360 27.87 -21.81 17.31
C THR A 360 28.45 -20.64 18.11
N THR A 361 27.95 -19.43 17.80
CA THR A 361 28.25 -18.20 18.57
C THR A 361 27.02 -17.79 19.38
N ALA A 362 27.16 -17.75 20.71
CA ALA A 362 26.10 -17.28 21.60
C ALA A 362 26.30 -15.80 21.92
N ILE A 363 25.26 -14.99 21.72
CA ILE A 363 25.23 -13.57 22.04
C ILE A 363 24.44 -13.39 23.35
N VAL A 364 25.08 -12.83 24.37
CA VAL A 364 24.50 -12.59 25.69
C VAL A 364 24.69 -11.13 26.12
N GLY A 365 23.90 -10.66 27.06
CA GLY A 365 23.99 -9.31 27.59
C GLY A 365 22.67 -8.80 28.16
N PRO A 366 22.65 -7.64 28.81
CA PRO A 366 21.45 -7.02 29.36
C PRO A 366 20.34 -6.78 28.30
N SER A 367 19.11 -6.61 28.75
CA SER A 367 18.03 -6.19 27.83
C SER A 367 18.35 -4.81 27.25
N GLY A 368 18.08 -4.62 25.97
CA GLY A 368 18.37 -3.35 25.28
C GLY A 368 19.83 -3.14 24.87
N SER A 369 20.74 -4.12 25.08
CA SER A 369 22.16 -3.97 24.71
C SER A 369 22.48 -4.04 23.21
N GLY A 370 21.48 -4.31 22.34
CA GLY A 370 21.67 -4.37 20.88
C GLY A 370 21.80 -5.77 20.28
N LYS A 371 21.54 -6.86 21.04
CA LYS A 371 21.65 -8.26 20.56
C LYS A 371 20.80 -8.56 19.33
N THR A 372 19.50 -8.31 19.40
CA THR A 372 18.55 -8.50 18.29
C THR A 372 18.88 -7.59 17.12
N THR A 373 19.32 -6.35 17.40
CA THR A 373 19.76 -5.40 16.37
C THR A 373 20.96 -5.95 15.61
N LEU A 374 21.96 -6.51 16.30
CA LEU A 374 23.13 -7.12 15.67
C LEU A 374 22.75 -8.26 14.72
N CYS A 375 21.86 -9.16 15.15
CA CYS A 375 21.35 -10.25 14.33
C CYS A 375 20.57 -9.75 13.12
N SER A 376 19.77 -8.69 13.30
CA SER A 376 19.01 -8.07 12.23
C SER A 376 19.90 -7.37 11.18
N LEU A 377 21.04 -6.80 11.60
CA LEU A 377 22.04 -6.23 10.70
C LEU A 377 22.77 -7.31 9.90
N ILE A 378 23.09 -8.46 10.52
CA ILE A 378 23.69 -9.61 9.84
C ILE A 378 22.73 -10.15 8.77
N ALA A 379 21.42 -10.20 9.05
CA ALA A 379 20.38 -10.56 8.09
C ALA A 379 20.08 -9.43 7.07
N ARG A 380 20.75 -8.30 7.18
CA ARG A 380 20.53 -7.11 6.34
C ARG A 380 19.07 -6.67 6.30
N PHE A 381 18.40 -6.62 7.47
CA PHE A 381 17.10 -5.95 7.60
C PHE A 381 17.24 -4.44 7.67
N TRP A 382 18.45 -3.95 8.00
CA TRP A 382 18.93 -2.57 7.88
C TRP A 382 20.37 -2.60 7.39
N ASP A 383 20.79 -1.57 6.70
CA ASP A 383 22.19 -1.34 6.42
C ASP A 383 22.86 -0.64 7.64
N VAL A 384 24.15 -0.87 7.87
CA VAL A 384 24.90 -0.23 8.93
C VAL A 384 25.18 1.23 8.63
N ASP A 385 25.22 2.08 9.67
CA ASP A 385 25.56 3.51 9.50
C ASP A 385 27.07 3.68 9.29
N GLU A 386 27.89 2.89 10.01
CA GLU A 386 29.33 2.93 9.97
C GLU A 386 29.90 1.52 9.87
N GLY A 387 31.06 1.38 9.26
CA GLY A 387 31.73 0.10 9.09
C GLY A 387 31.13 -0.79 8.02
N CYS A 388 31.36 -2.08 8.12
CA CYS A 388 30.80 -3.08 7.18
C CYS A 388 30.62 -4.46 7.85
N ILE A 389 29.69 -5.24 7.28
CA ILE A 389 29.49 -6.65 7.61
C ILE A 389 29.85 -7.46 6.35
N LYS A 390 30.68 -8.48 6.51
CA LYS A 390 31.11 -9.34 5.40
C LYS A 390 30.63 -10.77 5.62
N LEU A 391 30.23 -11.43 4.54
CA LEU A 391 29.95 -12.85 4.48
C LEU A 391 30.91 -13.50 3.48
N GLY A 392 31.71 -14.48 3.92
CA GLY A 392 32.72 -15.11 3.09
C GLY A 392 33.72 -14.13 2.50
N GLY A 393 34.07 -13.07 3.23
CA GLY A 393 35.00 -12.01 2.84
C GLY A 393 34.42 -10.91 1.94
N THR A 394 33.13 -10.99 1.52
CA THR A 394 32.46 -9.98 0.69
C THR A 394 31.45 -9.20 1.52
N ASP A 395 31.40 -7.86 1.37
CA ASP A 395 30.42 -7.01 2.05
C ASP A 395 29.00 -7.42 1.69
N ILE A 396 28.13 -7.57 2.70
CA ILE A 396 26.73 -8.00 2.48
C ILE A 396 25.95 -7.01 1.62
N ARG A 397 26.37 -5.76 1.51
CA ARG A 397 25.78 -4.73 0.63
C ARG A 397 26.05 -4.97 -0.84
N GLU A 398 27.07 -5.77 -1.19
CA GLU A 398 27.36 -6.15 -2.57
C GLU A 398 26.51 -7.33 -3.06
N TYR A 399 25.92 -8.09 -2.14
CA TYR A 399 25.01 -9.18 -2.48
C TYR A 399 23.66 -8.64 -2.92
N LYS A 400 23.05 -9.27 -3.93
CA LYS A 400 21.61 -9.17 -4.13
C LYS A 400 20.89 -9.69 -2.89
N LEU A 401 19.89 -8.98 -2.39
CA LEU A 401 19.24 -9.32 -1.11
C LEU A 401 18.71 -10.75 -1.11
N ASP A 402 18.08 -11.18 -2.21
CA ASP A 402 17.59 -12.56 -2.36
C ASP A 402 18.73 -13.59 -2.28
N SER A 403 19.89 -13.29 -2.87
CA SER A 403 21.08 -14.14 -2.84
C SER A 403 21.67 -14.21 -1.43
N LEU A 404 21.71 -13.08 -0.70
CA LEU A 404 22.14 -13.08 0.69
C LEU A 404 21.18 -13.89 1.58
N LEU A 405 19.88 -13.60 1.50
CA LEU A 405 18.86 -14.23 2.32
C LEU A 405 18.65 -15.72 1.99
N SER A 406 19.04 -16.19 0.80
CA SER A 406 19.05 -17.63 0.48
C SER A 406 20.08 -18.42 1.32
N ASN A 407 21.07 -17.74 1.91
CA ASN A 407 22.07 -18.35 2.79
C ASN A 407 21.76 -18.25 4.29
N ILE A 408 20.70 -17.52 4.67
CA ILE A 408 20.37 -17.22 6.07
C ILE A 408 18.94 -17.66 6.37
N SER A 409 18.73 -18.41 7.44
CA SER A 409 17.42 -18.62 8.07
C SER A 409 17.38 -17.98 9.44
N MET A 410 16.26 -17.34 9.76
CA MET A 410 16.05 -16.69 11.05
C MET A 410 14.81 -17.26 11.74
N VAL A 411 14.95 -17.68 12.98
CA VAL A 411 13.85 -18.08 13.86
C VAL A 411 13.67 -16.97 14.88
N PHE A 412 12.54 -16.27 14.78
CA PHE A 412 12.24 -15.11 15.62
C PHE A 412 11.72 -15.51 17.00
N GLN A 413 11.91 -14.63 17.98
CA GLN A 413 11.33 -14.75 19.32
C GLN A 413 9.79 -14.81 19.26
N ASN A 414 9.18 -13.88 18.54
CA ASN A 414 7.74 -13.82 18.31
C ASN A 414 7.43 -14.43 16.96
N VAL A 415 6.95 -15.67 16.95
CA VAL A 415 6.61 -16.38 15.72
C VAL A 415 5.33 -15.84 15.14
N PHE A 416 5.41 -15.39 13.89
CA PHE A 416 4.23 -15.03 13.08
C PHE A 416 3.84 -16.19 12.16
N LEU A 417 2.56 -16.59 12.23
CA LEU A 417 1.94 -17.56 11.32
C LEU A 417 0.83 -16.85 10.54
N PHE A 418 0.82 -17.09 9.24
CA PHE A 418 -0.23 -16.57 8.37
C PHE A 418 -1.53 -17.35 8.53
N ALA A 419 -2.67 -16.69 8.30
CA ALA A 419 -3.99 -17.31 8.27
C ALA A 419 -4.13 -18.22 7.03
N ASP A 420 -3.49 -19.38 7.09
CA ASP A 420 -3.41 -20.37 6.01
C ASP A 420 -3.24 -21.76 6.63
N SER A 421 -3.19 -22.82 5.81
CA SER A 421 -2.92 -24.18 6.29
C SER A 421 -1.55 -24.29 6.96
N ILE A 422 -1.38 -25.27 7.84
CA ILE A 422 -0.07 -25.57 8.46
C ILE A 422 0.95 -25.94 7.37
N GLU A 423 0.54 -26.70 6.36
CA GLU A 423 1.41 -27.04 5.24
C GLU A 423 1.94 -25.80 4.54
N ASN A 424 1.09 -24.85 4.16
CA ASN A 424 1.49 -23.61 3.51
C ASN A 424 2.38 -22.76 4.43
N ASN A 425 2.08 -22.72 5.72
CA ASN A 425 2.92 -22.06 6.69
C ASN A 425 4.33 -22.64 6.77
N ILE A 426 4.52 -23.95 6.63
CA ILE A 426 5.85 -24.58 6.56
C ILE A 426 6.50 -24.32 5.20
N LYS A 427 5.74 -24.37 4.10
CA LYS A 427 6.20 -24.10 2.73
C LYS A 427 6.75 -22.70 2.50
N PHE A 428 6.54 -21.74 3.40
CA PHE A 428 7.27 -20.45 3.32
C PHE A 428 8.80 -20.63 3.34
N GLY A 429 9.33 -21.72 3.89
CA GLY A 429 10.75 -22.03 3.78
C GLY A 429 11.19 -22.38 2.35
N LYS A 430 10.34 -23.09 1.60
CA LYS A 430 10.57 -23.53 0.21
C LYS A 430 9.21 -23.69 -0.49
N PRO A 431 8.73 -22.67 -1.23
CA PRO A 431 7.38 -22.65 -1.81
C PRO A 431 7.05 -23.86 -2.71
N ASP A 432 8.03 -24.37 -3.44
CA ASP A 432 7.88 -25.50 -4.37
C ASP A 432 8.09 -26.88 -3.71
N ALA A 433 8.16 -26.94 -2.37
CA ALA A 433 8.35 -28.19 -1.65
C ALA A 433 7.17 -29.14 -1.83
N THR A 434 7.48 -30.44 -1.98
CA THR A 434 6.43 -31.48 -2.00
C THR A 434 5.87 -31.71 -0.59
N HIS A 435 4.71 -32.36 -0.51
CA HIS A 435 4.13 -32.73 0.78
C HIS A 435 5.08 -33.60 1.62
N GLU A 436 5.79 -34.55 0.98
CA GLU A 436 6.75 -35.42 1.67
C GLU A 436 7.94 -34.66 2.22
N GLU A 437 8.41 -33.59 1.55
CA GLU A 437 9.46 -32.70 2.06
C GLU A 437 8.98 -31.94 3.29
N VAL A 438 7.74 -31.42 3.25
CA VAL A 438 7.11 -30.74 4.39
C VAL A 438 6.98 -31.70 5.58
N VAL A 439 6.49 -32.92 5.38
CA VAL A 439 6.35 -33.92 6.44
C VAL A 439 7.73 -34.29 7.05
N ARG A 440 8.76 -34.45 6.20
CA ARG A 440 10.14 -34.69 6.73
C ARG A 440 10.64 -33.55 7.59
N ALA A 441 10.47 -32.29 7.13
CA ALA A 441 10.84 -31.11 7.90
C ALA A 441 10.05 -31.02 9.22
N ALA A 442 8.77 -31.31 9.20
CA ALA A 442 7.90 -31.33 10.37
C ALA A 442 8.31 -32.41 11.39
N LYS A 443 8.69 -33.61 10.93
CA LYS A 443 9.24 -34.66 11.79
C LYS A 443 10.54 -34.24 12.43
N SER A 444 11.46 -33.65 11.67
CA SER A 444 12.73 -33.14 12.18
C SER A 444 12.55 -32.00 13.19
N ALA A 445 11.48 -31.22 13.06
CA ALA A 445 11.10 -30.15 13.99
C ALA A 445 10.20 -30.62 15.15
N CYS A 446 9.97 -31.92 15.32
CA CYS A 446 9.10 -32.50 16.36
C CYS A 446 7.67 -31.90 16.34
N CYS A 447 7.15 -31.53 15.17
CA CYS A 447 5.81 -30.97 15.05
C CYS A 447 4.80 -31.89 14.31
N HIS A 448 5.27 -33.00 13.73
CA HIS A 448 4.40 -33.92 12.98
C HIS A 448 3.25 -34.50 13.82
N ASP A 449 3.54 -34.95 15.04
CA ASP A 449 2.60 -35.68 15.87
C ASP A 449 1.44 -34.77 16.32
N PHE A 450 1.73 -33.54 16.78
CA PHE A 450 0.66 -32.62 17.14
C PHE A 450 -0.13 -32.15 15.90
N ILE A 451 0.51 -32.01 14.74
CA ILE A 451 -0.19 -31.67 13.49
C ILE A 451 -1.18 -32.77 13.13
N MET A 452 -0.76 -34.04 13.21
CA MET A 452 -1.63 -35.18 12.90
C MET A 452 -2.74 -35.39 13.93
N ALA A 453 -2.60 -34.87 15.15
CA ALA A 453 -3.65 -34.88 16.16
C ALA A 453 -4.75 -33.84 15.89
N LEU A 454 -4.52 -32.87 15.00
CA LEU A 454 -5.52 -31.89 14.59
C LEU A 454 -6.54 -32.52 13.60
N PRO A 455 -7.80 -32.06 13.59
CA PRO A 455 -8.86 -32.66 12.77
C PRO A 455 -8.56 -32.79 11.29
N ASN A 456 -7.83 -31.84 10.72
CA ASN A 456 -7.48 -31.80 9.29
C ASN A 456 -5.96 -31.98 9.06
N GLY A 457 -5.17 -32.39 10.07
CA GLY A 457 -3.74 -32.57 9.93
C GLY A 457 -3.03 -31.32 9.35
N TYR A 458 -2.24 -31.51 8.31
CA TYR A 458 -1.50 -30.43 7.61
C TYR A 458 -2.39 -29.40 6.91
N ASP A 459 -3.62 -29.78 6.53
CA ASP A 459 -4.60 -28.88 5.91
C ASP A 459 -5.35 -28.02 6.94
N THR A 460 -5.05 -28.18 8.23
CA THR A 460 -5.66 -27.35 9.27
C THR A 460 -5.30 -25.89 9.05
N VAL A 461 -6.33 -25.06 8.80
CA VAL A 461 -6.17 -23.61 8.66
C VAL A 461 -6.03 -22.99 10.06
N ILE A 462 -4.92 -22.32 10.27
CA ILE A 462 -4.66 -21.59 11.51
C ILE A 462 -5.22 -20.18 11.42
N GLY A 463 -5.86 -19.72 12.50
CA GLY A 463 -6.35 -18.35 12.59
C GLY A 463 -5.20 -17.32 12.56
N GLU A 464 -5.56 -16.03 12.50
CA GLU A 464 -4.58 -14.94 12.47
C GLU A 464 -3.54 -15.07 13.59
N SER A 465 -2.28 -14.93 13.22
CA SER A 465 -1.12 -15.07 14.11
C SER A 465 -1.05 -16.40 14.87
N GLY A 466 -1.71 -17.46 14.36
CA GLY A 466 -1.71 -18.78 14.97
C GLY A 466 -2.54 -18.88 16.25
N ALA A 467 -3.62 -18.13 16.39
CA ALA A 467 -4.42 -18.00 17.61
C ALA A 467 -4.85 -19.32 18.26
N THR A 468 -4.89 -20.43 17.50
CA THR A 468 -5.29 -21.77 17.96
C THR A 468 -4.14 -22.64 18.44
N LEU A 469 -2.89 -22.21 18.30
CA LEU A 469 -1.70 -22.97 18.64
C LEU A 469 -1.01 -22.40 19.89
N SER A 470 -0.42 -23.29 20.69
CA SER A 470 0.45 -22.91 21.83
C SER A 470 1.75 -22.23 21.34
N GLY A 471 2.43 -21.52 22.22
CA GLY A 471 3.72 -20.89 21.90
C GLY A 471 4.77 -21.88 21.40
N GLY A 472 4.84 -23.06 22.00
CA GLY A 472 5.78 -24.12 21.60
C GLY A 472 5.45 -24.72 20.24
N GLU A 473 4.19 -24.93 19.91
CA GLU A 473 3.76 -25.42 18.58
C GLU A 473 4.09 -24.41 17.49
N LYS A 474 3.82 -23.12 17.70
CA LYS A 474 4.22 -22.04 16.77
C LYS A 474 5.72 -22.05 16.53
N GLN A 475 6.50 -22.20 17.60
CA GLN A 475 7.96 -22.19 17.52
C GLN A 475 8.47 -23.37 16.70
N ARG A 476 7.93 -24.60 16.93
CA ARG A 476 8.29 -25.79 16.14
C ARG A 476 7.91 -25.65 14.66
N ILE A 477 6.79 -25.05 14.32
CA ILE A 477 6.46 -24.72 12.92
C ILE A 477 7.48 -23.74 12.32
N SER A 478 7.91 -22.73 13.07
CA SER A 478 8.97 -21.81 12.61
C SER A 478 10.30 -22.52 12.38
N ILE A 479 10.66 -23.48 13.25
CA ILE A 479 11.84 -24.32 13.06
C ILE A 479 11.67 -25.23 11.83
N ALA A 480 10.48 -25.82 11.59
CA ALA A 480 10.19 -26.61 10.40
C ALA A 480 10.39 -25.79 9.11
N ARG A 481 9.98 -24.50 9.10
CA ARG A 481 10.27 -23.55 7.99
C ARG A 481 11.77 -23.43 7.74
N ALA A 482 12.56 -23.26 8.81
CA ALA A 482 14.02 -23.10 8.71
C ALA A 482 14.71 -24.40 8.25
N ILE A 483 14.26 -25.57 8.73
CA ILE A 483 14.75 -26.88 8.29
C ILE A 483 14.42 -27.11 6.81
N LEU A 484 13.19 -26.80 6.38
CA LEU A 484 12.77 -26.96 4.98
C LEU A 484 13.54 -26.04 4.03
N LYS A 485 13.90 -24.85 4.46
CA LYS A 485 14.73 -23.89 3.72
C LYS A 485 16.18 -24.36 3.58
N ASP A 486 16.72 -25.07 4.57
CA ASP A 486 18.04 -25.71 4.61
C ASP A 486 19.20 -24.77 4.27
N THR A 487 19.32 -23.67 4.98
CA THR A 487 20.39 -22.68 4.78
C THR A 487 21.63 -22.98 5.60
N PRO A 488 22.83 -22.57 5.14
CA PRO A 488 24.09 -22.81 5.87
C PRO A 488 24.30 -21.91 7.11
N ILE A 489 23.52 -20.82 7.24
CA ILE A 489 23.58 -19.89 8.39
C ILE A 489 22.22 -19.86 9.07
N ILE A 490 22.22 -20.06 10.39
CA ILE A 490 21.01 -20.03 11.22
C ILE A 490 21.16 -18.95 12.30
N ILE A 491 20.16 -18.09 12.38
CA ILE A 491 20.05 -17.08 13.45
C ILE A 491 18.84 -17.43 14.32
N LEU A 492 19.07 -17.66 15.61
CA LEU A 492 18.02 -17.98 16.58
C LEU A 492 17.87 -16.83 17.58
N ASP A 493 16.74 -16.13 17.55
CA ASP A 493 16.42 -15.06 18.51
C ASP A 493 15.48 -15.61 19.60
N GLU A 494 16.01 -15.87 20.79
CA GLU A 494 15.26 -16.35 21.97
C GLU A 494 14.26 -17.50 21.71
N ALA A 495 14.60 -18.41 20.81
CA ALA A 495 13.72 -19.46 20.32
C ALA A 495 13.05 -20.34 21.40
N THR A 496 13.41 -20.18 22.67
CA THR A 496 12.97 -21.05 23.79
C THR A 496 12.32 -20.31 24.96
N SER A 497 12.17 -18.98 24.90
CA SER A 497 11.77 -18.17 26.08
C SER A 497 10.28 -18.32 26.48
N SER A 498 9.43 -18.75 25.58
CA SER A 498 7.95 -18.76 25.76
C SER A 498 7.35 -20.17 25.79
N VAL A 499 8.14 -21.21 26.10
CA VAL A 499 7.71 -22.61 25.96
C VAL A 499 7.59 -23.29 27.33
N ASP A 500 6.48 -24.01 27.53
CA ASP A 500 6.26 -24.80 28.72
C ASP A 500 7.32 -25.90 28.89
N PRO A 501 7.69 -26.27 30.13
CA PRO A 501 8.72 -27.29 30.40
C PRO A 501 8.47 -28.64 29.71
N GLU A 502 7.23 -29.03 29.50
CA GLU A 502 6.85 -30.28 28.83
C GLU A 502 7.24 -30.30 27.35
N ASN A 503 7.20 -29.15 26.68
CA ASN A 503 7.57 -29.00 25.27
C ASN A 503 9.05 -28.63 25.06
N GLU A 504 9.82 -28.45 26.14
CA GLU A 504 11.22 -27.99 26.06
C GLU A 504 12.14 -29.04 25.44
N ALA A 505 11.92 -30.32 25.73
CA ALA A 505 12.76 -31.41 25.21
C ALA A 505 12.60 -31.56 23.69
N GLU A 506 11.35 -31.51 23.18
CA GLU A 506 11.06 -31.59 21.74
C GLU A 506 11.61 -30.37 21.00
N LEU A 507 11.48 -29.17 21.58
CA LEU A 507 12.01 -27.96 21.00
C LEU A 507 13.55 -27.98 20.94
N GLN A 508 14.21 -28.48 21.99
CA GLN A 508 15.65 -28.63 22.02
C GLN A 508 16.14 -29.61 20.95
N GLN A 509 15.47 -30.75 20.78
CA GLN A 509 15.77 -31.72 19.74
C GLN A 509 15.60 -31.11 18.33
N ALA A 510 14.54 -30.33 18.10
CA ALA A 510 14.31 -29.61 16.85
C ALA A 510 15.42 -28.60 16.55
N ILE A 511 15.90 -27.86 17.56
CA ILE A 511 17.02 -26.91 17.44
C ILE A 511 18.32 -27.65 17.13
N GLU A 512 18.63 -28.74 17.82
CA GLU A 512 19.82 -29.55 17.56
C GLU A 512 19.85 -30.04 16.11
N LYS A 513 18.69 -30.52 15.60
CA LYS A 513 18.59 -30.95 14.20
C LYS A 513 18.73 -29.82 13.21
N LEU A 514 18.19 -28.64 13.51
CA LEU A 514 18.31 -27.45 12.66
C LEU A 514 19.76 -26.96 12.56
N THR A 515 20.54 -27.07 13.63
CA THR A 515 21.87 -26.45 13.77
C THR A 515 23.02 -27.37 13.37
N GLU A 516 22.76 -28.62 13.03
CA GLU A 516 23.75 -29.63 12.67
C GLU A 516 24.57 -29.17 11.44
N ASP A 517 25.91 -29.13 11.57
CA ASP A 517 26.87 -28.73 10.52
C ASP A 517 26.70 -27.30 9.96
N LYS A 518 26.07 -26.39 10.68
CA LYS A 518 25.78 -25.02 10.24
C LYS A 518 26.53 -23.96 11.05
N THR A 519 26.61 -22.76 10.49
CA THR A 519 27.05 -21.57 11.23
C THR A 519 25.84 -21.02 11.99
N VAL A 520 25.94 -20.97 13.32
CA VAL A 520 24.81 -20.68 14.19
C VAL A 520 25.08 -19.44 15.04
N ILE A 521 24.14 -18.52 15.04
CA ILE A 521 24.13 -17.34 15.91
C ILE A 521 22.91 -17.45 16.81
N ILE A 522 23.11 -17.46 18.12
CA ILE A 522 22.02 -17.62 19.08
C ILE A 522 22.00 -16.45 20.05
N ILE A 523 20.89 -15.71 20.10
CA ILE A 523 20.62 -14.82 21.23
C ILE A 523 20.13 -15.69 22.38
N ALA A 524 20.98 -15.88 23.37
CA ALA A 524 20.75 -16.91 24.38
C ALA A 524 20.23 -16.31 25.69
N HIS A 525 19.10 -16.83 26.13
CA HIS A 525 18.56 -16.60 27.47
C HIS A 525 18.62 -17.85 28.36
N ARG A 526 19.02 -19.02 27.84
CA ARG A 526 19.14 -20.26 28.59
C ARG A 526 20.62 -20.68 28.77
N LEU A 527 20.98 -21.03 29.99
CA LEU A 527 22.34 -21.35 30.35
C LEU A 527 22.90 -22.55 29.57
N LYS A 528 22.07 -23.59 29.34
CA LYS A 528 22.48 -24.82 28.65
C LYS A 528 22.93 -24.53 27.20
N THR A 529 22.23 -23.68 26.50
CA THR A 529 22.56 -23.28 25.11
C THR A 529 23.87 -22.47 25.07
N VAL A 530 24.08 -21.59 26.05
CA VAL A 530 25.29 -20.75 26.12
C VAL A 530 26.54 -21.58 26.44
N ARG A 531 26.43 -22.56 27.38
CA ARG A 531 27.57 -23.39 27.80
C ARG A 531 28.18 -24.21 26.68
N ASN A 532 27.35 -24.64 25.72
CA ASN A 532 27.78 -25.50 24.61
C ASN A 532 28.29 -24.73 23.40
N ALA A 533 28.22 -23.39 23.40
CA ALA A 533 28.67 -22.56 22.29
C ALA A 533 30.21 -22.54 22.21
N GLN A 534 30.75 -22.65 21.01
CA GLN A 534 32.19 -22.55 20.74
C GLN A 534 32.70 -21.12 20.99
N GLN A 535 31.83 -20.13 20.86
CA GLN A 535 32.13 -18.73 21.12
C GLN A 535 30.97 -18.07 21.86
N ILE A 536 31.28 -17.31 22.89
CA ILE A 536 30.33 -16.47 23.61
C ILE A 536 30.75 -15.02 23.45
N VAL A 537 29.80 -14.16 23.07
CA VAL A 537 30.00 -12.73 22.90
C VAL A 537 29.07 -11.99 23.85
N VAL A 538 29.64 -11.15 24.71
CA VAL A 538 28.87 -10.33 25.65
C VAL A 538 28.76 -8.91 25.12
N ILE A 539 27.53 -8.46 24.87
CA ILE A 539 27.24 -7.10 24.40
C ILE A 539 26.66 -6.28 25.56
N ALA A 540 27.29 -5.15 25.84
CA ALA A 540 26.79 -4.17 26.80
C ALA A 540 27.12 -2.75 26.32
N ASN A 541 26.20 -1.80 26.58
CA ASN A 541 26.35 -0.39 26.17
C ASN A 541 26.67 -0.20 24.67
N GLY A 542 26.12 -1.05 23.83
CA GLY A 542 26.30 -1.00 22.38
C GLY A 542 27.63 -1.55 21.86
N GLY A 543 28.52 -2.10 22.69
CA GLY A 543 29.81 -2.68 22.31
C GLY A 543 30.00 -4.08 22.83
N ILE A 544 31.02 -4.80 22.29
CA ILE A 544 31.45 -6.10 22.81
C ILE A 544 32.38 -5.86 24.00
N VAL A 545 31.98 -6.34 25.18
CA VAL A 545 32.73 -6.16 26.43
C VAL A 545 33.51 -7.40 26.86
N GLN A 546 33.03 -8.60 26.49
CA GLN A 546 33.73 -9.87 26.77
C GLN A 546 33.51 -10.82 25.57
N ARG A 547 34.52 -11.66 25.30
CA ARG A 547 34.48 -12.71 24.27
C ARG A 547 35.33 -13.88 24.70
N GLY A 548 34.84 -15.11 24.52
CA GLY A 548 35.58 -16.33 24.86
C GLY A 548 34.67 -17.55 24.90
N THR A 549 35.17 -18.64 25.44
CA THR A 549 34.42 -19.85 25.78
C THR A 549 33.78 -19.73 27.17
N HIS A 550 32.89 -20.66 27.53
CA HIS A 550 32.26 -20.69 28.84
C HIS A 550 33.31 -20.72 29.98
N GLN A 551 34.33 -21.56 29.84
CA GLN A 551 35.38 -21.70 30.86
C GLN A 551 36.18 -20.42 31.03
N GLU A 552 36.69 -19.85 29.95
CA GLU A 552 37.47 -18.60 29.96
C GLU A 552 36.69 -17.42 30.58
N LEU A 553 35.40 -17.32 30.29
CA LEU A 553 34.56 -16.21 30.77
C LEU A 553 34.08 -16.41 32.22
N MET A 554 34.05 -17.63 32.72
CA MET A 554 33.78 -17.92 34.14
C MET A 554 34.98 -17.66 35.07
N GLU A 555 36.20 -17.72 34.54
CA GLU A 555 37.43 -17.41 35.28
C GLU A 555 37.65 -15.89 35.43
N GLN A 556 36.94 -15.08 34.63
CA GLN A 556 37.04 -13.62 34.65
C GLN A 556 35.83 -12.99 35.34
N PRO A 557 36.03 -12.08 36.31
CA PRO A 557 34.93 -11.33 36.86
C PRO A 557 34.32 -10.43 35.76
N GLY A 558 32.98 -10.47 35.59
CA GLY A 558 32.31 -9.65 34.58
C GLY A 558 30.86 -10.04 34.34
N ILE A 559 30.25 -9.37 33.39
CA ILE A 559 28.81 -9.50 33.06
C ILE A 559 28.42 -10.96 32.78
N TYR A 560 29.30 -11.75 32.16
CA TYR A 560 29.02 -13.15 31.88
C TYR A 560 28.92 -14.00 33.14
N ALA A 561 29.90 -13.91 34.04
CA ALA A 561 29.91 -14.66 35.31
C ALA A 561 28.70 -14.27 36.17
N ASP A 562 28.37 -12.98 36.24
CA ASP A 562 27.17 -12.50 36.94
C ASP A 562 25.87 -13.05 36.31
N PHE A 563 25.78 -13.05 35.00
CA PHE A 563 24.64 -13.63 34.26
C PHE A 563 24.46 -15.12 34.57
N VAL A 564 25.52 -15.90 34.60
CA VAL A 564 25.48 -17.33 34.94
C VAL A 564 25.09 -17.53 36.40
N ASN A 565 25.77 -16.83 37.34
CA ASN A 565 25.53 -16.95 38.77
C ASN A 565 24.08 -16.60 39.18
N VAL A 566 23.52 -15.53 38.61
CA VAL A 566 22.13 -15.13 38.89
C VAL A 566 21.16 -16.23 38.45
N ARG A 567 21.39 -16.84 37.27
CA ARG A 567 20.53 -17.89 36.73
C ARG A 567 20.67 -19.23 37.44
N GLU A 568 21.88 -19.61 37.88
CA GLU A 568 22.08 -20.80 38.71
C GLU A 568 21.39 -20.65 40.07
N LYS A 569 21.47 -19.47 40.68
CA LYS A 569 20.70 -19.15 41.90
C LYS A 569 19.19 -19.24 41.66
N ALA A 570 18.69 -18.77 40.53
CA ALA A 570 17.26 -18.84 40.20
C ALA A 570 16.77 -20.29 39.97
N ILE A 571 17.58 -21.12 39.32
CA ILE A 571 17.27 -22.56 39.11
C ILE A 571 17.30 -23.32 40.45
N ASN A 572 18.25 -22.99 41.32
CA ASN A 572 18.43 -23.62 42.62
C ASN A 572 17.56 -23.01 43.74
N TRP A 573 16.80 -21.96 43.44
CA TRP A 573 15.86 -21.34 44.37
C TRP A 573 14.66 -22.26 44.58
N LYS A 574 14.82 -23.21 45.54
CA LYS A 574 13.71 -23.94 46.12
C LYS A 574 12.94 -22.94 46.97
N LEU A 575 11.68 -22.74 46.74
CA LEU A 575 10.77 -22.20 47.72
C LEU A 575 11.04 -23.02 48.99
N SER A 576 11.65 -22.41 50.00
CA SER A 576 11.76 -23.00 51.33
C SER A 576 10.37 -22.99 51.91
N GLY A 577 9.56 -23.94 51.46
CA GLY A 577 8.33 -24.36 52.07
C GLY A 577 8.71 -25.14 53.30
N ASP A 578 8.64 -24.47 54.40
CA ASP A 578 8.16 -24.95 55.66
C ASP A 578 8.72 -26.29 56.19
N LYS A 579 9.66 -26.17 57.09
CA LYS A 579 9.76 -27.09 58.20
C LYS A 579 9.87 -26.26 59.46
N THR A 580 8.74 -25.96 60.08
CA THR A 580 8.66 -25.91 61.54
C THR A 580 7.21 -26.09 61.96
N GLN A 581 6.98 -27.25 62.54
CA GLN A 581 6.10 -27.65 63.64
C GLN A 581 4.62 -27.32 63.52
#